data_9ba31bfc95979e4f0f1953534651f785
#
_entry.id   9ba31bfc95979e4f0f1953534651f785
#
_cell.length_a   1.000
_cell.length_b   1.000
_cell.length_c   1.000
_cell.angle_alpha   90.00
_cell.angle_beta   90.00
_cell.angle_gamma   90.00
#
_symmetry.space_group_name_H-M   'P 1'
#
loop_
_entity.id
_entity.type
_entity.pdbx_description
1 polymer ?
#
loop_
_entity_poly.entity_id
_entity_poly.type
_entity_poly.pdbx_seq_one_letter_code
_entity_poly.pdbx_strand_id
1 'polypeptide(L)'
;QICQERLLPLGIQFKECSDPANIPFEDQSFDMIINRHGDFNVQETYRLLKNKGMFITEQVGGDNDRDLVEMVLPGTQPPFPHMNLKEQKKIFEEAGFRTICAKEAYRPILFYDVGAFVWFARIIQWEFPGFSVECCFEKLVEMQKILEKNGEIQGTIHRYLIVAEKQLSDSRSQQEREKYFP
;
A
#
# COMPACT_ATOMS: atom_id res chain seq x y z
N GLN A 1 19.72 12.76 -5.04
CA GLN A 1 21.02 13.29 -4.61
C GLN A 1 21.27 13.03 -3.12
N ILE A 2 20.43 13.48 -2.17
CA ILE A 2 20.60 13.29 -0.72
C ILE A 2 20.73 11.80 -0.33
N CYS A 3 19.92 10.91 -0.93
CA CYS A 3 20.02 9.47 -0.67
C CYS A 3 21.37 8.91 -1.09
N GLN A 4 21.87 9.28 -2.27
CA GLN A 4 23.18 8.85 -2.75
C GLN A 4 24.30 9.31 -1.80
N GLU A 5 24.32 10.59 -1.43
CA GLU A 5 25.33 11.16 -0.55
C GLU A 5 25.37 10.49 0.82
N ARG A 6 24.20 10.09 1.36
CA ARG A 6 24.11 9.50 2.70
C ARG A 6 24.25 7.98 2.73
N LEU A 7 23.84 7.28 1.68
CA LEU A 7 23.77 5.83 1.68
C LEU A 7 24.99 5.16 1.06
N LEU A 8 25.62 5.77 0.03
CA LEU A 8 26.81 5.20 -0.59
C LEU A 8 27.97 4.95 0.40
N PRO A 9 28.30 5.87 1.34
CA PRO A 9 29.35 5.62 2.33
C PRO A 9 29.08 4.43 3.27
N LEU A 10 27.81 4.02 3.37
CA LEU A 10 27.38 2.86 4.15
C LEU A 10 27.38 1.56 3.34
N GLY A 11 27.88 1.59 2.09
CA GLY A 11 27.86 0.43 1.19
C GLY A 11 26.48 0.13 0.59
N ILE A 12 25.51 1.06 0.74
CA ILE A 12 24.15 0.91 0.22
C ILE A 12 24.11 1.44 -1.22
N GLN A 13 23.68 0.60 -2.15
CA GLN A 13 23.45 0.99 -3.53
C GLN A 13 22.11 1.73 -3.66
N PHE A 14 22.10 2.82 -4.39
CA PHE A 14 20.91 3.58 -4.73
C PHE A 14 20.72 3.61 -6.24
N LYS A 15 19.51 3.26 -6.68
CA LYS A 15 19.08 3.38 -8.09
C LYS A 15 17.75 4.08 -8.17
N GLU A 16 17.62 5.00 -9.09
CA GLU A 16 16.34 5.61 -9.43
C GLU A 16 15.56 4.68 -10.36
N CYS A 17 14.28 4.54 -10.11
CA CYS A 17 13.37 3.76 -10.94
C CYS A 17 12.04 4.50 -11.01
N SER A 18 11.59 4.82 -12.22
CA SER A 18 10.30 5.48 -12.48
C SER A 18 9.19 4.49 -12.83
N ASP A 19 9.54 3.25 -13.14
CA ASP A 19 8.60 2.21 -13.53
C ASP A 19 8.77 0.98 -12.62
N PRO A 20 7.84 0.73 -11.70
CA PRO A 20 7.90 -0.42 -10.80
C PRO A 20 7.80 -1.77 -11.52
N ALA A 21 7.44 -1.80 -12.81
CA ALA A 21 7.43 -3.02 -13.63
C ALA A 21 8.78 -3.30 -14.32
N ASN A 22 9.75 -2.39 -14.20
CA ASN A 22 11.05 -2.53 -14.86
C ASN A 22 12.18 -1.96 -13.98
N ILE A 23 12.47 -2.64 -12.89
CA ILE A 23 13.47 -2.22 -11.91
C ILE A 23 14.87 -2.62 -12.41
N PRO A 24 15.88 -1.71 -12.43
CA PRO A 24 17.17 -1.93 -13.08
C PRO A 24 18.13 -2.83 -12.26
N PHE A 25 17.67 -4.03 -11.93
CA PHE A 25 18.45 -5.11 -11.34
C PHE A 25 18.22 -6.42 -12.10
N GLU A 26 19.21 -7.31 -12.05
CA GLU A 26 19.14 -8.62 -12.67
C GLU A 26 18.13 -9.54 -11.97
N ASP A 27 17.71 -10.58 -12.67
CA ASP A 27 16.88 -11.64 -12.11
C ASP A 27 17.54 -12.26 -10.88
N GLN A 28 16.75 -12.63 -9.89
CA GLN A 28 17.22 -13.35 -8.71
C GLN A 28 18.39 -12.62 -7.97
N SER A 29 18.32 -11.28 -7.89
CA SER A 29 19.34 -10.46 -7.25
C SER A 29 19.18 -10.38 -5.73
N PHE A 30 17.96 -10.55 -5.21
CA PHE A 30 17.64 -10.26 -3.82
C PHE A 30 17.18 -11.49 -3.04
N ASP A 31 17.67 -11.63 -1.82
CA ASP A 31 17.17 -12.61 -0.84
C ASP A 31 15.89 -12.12 -0.17
N MET A 32 15.75 -10.79 -0.03
CA MET A 32 14.59 -10.14 0.56
C MET A 32 14.32 -8.80 -0.10
N ILE A 33 13.03 -8.50 -0.34
CA ILE A 33 12.56 -7.18 -0.76
C ILE A 33 11.55 -6.69 0.28
N ILE A 34 11.71 -5.45 0.72
CA ILE A 34 10.79 -4.78 1.64
C ILE A 34 10.18 -3.57 0.94
N ASN A 35 8.86 -3.47 1.00
CA ASN A 35 8.12 -2.35 0.47
C ASN A 35 7.13 -1.84 1.53
N ARG A 36 7.00 -0.52 1.64
CA ARG A 36 6.03 0.10 2.54
C ARG A 36 5.41 1.32 1.89
N HIS A 37 4.10 1.29 1.71
CA HIS A 37 3.28 2.37 1.14
C HIS A 37 3.76 2.86 -0.26
N GLY A 38 4.55 2.07 -0.95
CA GLY A 38 5.03 2.38 -2.30
C GLY A 38 4.41 1.46 -3.33
N ASP A 39 4.33 1.93 -4.57
CA ASP A 39 3.95 1.10 -5.69
C ASP A 39 4.94 -0.04 -5.89
N PHE A 40 4.44 -1.17 -6.33
CA PHE A 40 5.24 -2.32 -6.73
C PHE A 40 4.49 -3.12 -7.81
N ASN A 41 5.26 -3.82 -8.62
CA ASN A 41 4.74 -4.81 -9.56
C ASN A 41 5.04 -6.20 -9.01
N VAL A 42 4.02 -7.04 -8.86
CA VAL A 42 4.15 -8.37 -8.24
C VAL A 42 5.04 -9.29 -9.09
N GLN A 43 4.91 -9.24 -10.43
CA GLN A 43 5.69 -10.05 -11.36
C GLN A 43 7.17 -9.63 -11.33
N GLU A 44 7.42 -8.32 -11.32
CA GLU A 44 8.78 -7.78 -11.24
C GLU A 44 9.43 -8.10 -9.90
N THR A 45 8.68 -7.99 -8.80
CA THR A 45 9.14 -8.43 -7.48
C THR A 45 9.49 -9.92 -7.48
N TYR A 46 8.66 -10.74 -8.15
CA TYR A 46 8.94 -12.17 -8.29
C TYR A 46 10.22 -12.43 -9.11
N ARG A 47 10.43 -11.71 -10.22
CA ARG A 47 11.63 -11.80 -11.03
C ARG A 47 12.89 -11.52 -10.23
N LEU A 48 12.87 -10.43 -9.47
CA LEU A 48 14.01 -9.92 -8.70
C LEU A 48 14.42 -10.81 -7.51
N LEU A 49 13.47 -11.53 -6.92
CA LEU A 49 13.75 -12.40 -5.79
C LEU A 49 14.45 -13.69 -6.22
N LYS A 50 15.44 -14.11 -5.46
CA LYS A 50 15.99 -15.46 -5.52
C LYS A 50 14.94 -16.49 -5.16
N ASN A 51 15.18 -17.75 -5.51
CA ASN A 51 14.35 -18.87 -5.06
C ASN A 51 14.32 -18.91 -3.52
N LYS A 52 13.13 -19.05 -2.93
CA LYS A 52 12.86 -18.91 -1.49
C LYS A 52 13.14 -17.52 -0.91
N GLY A 53 13.40 -16.53 -1.76
CA GLY A 53 13.48 -15.14 -1.35
C GLY A 53 12.13 -14.61 -0.87
N MET A 54 12.17 -13.64 0.02
CA MET A 54 10.99 -13.13 0.72
C MET A 54 10.61 -11.74 0.26
N PHE A 55 9.33 -11.50 0.05
CA PHE A 55 8.75 -10.17 -0.11
C PHE A 55 7.91 -9.81 1.12
N ILE A 56 8.20 -8.66 1.69
CA ILE A 56 7.46 -8.11 2.83
C ILE A 56 6.87 -6.78 2.41
N THR A 57 5.55 -6.65 2.43
CA THR A 57 4.88 -5.39 2.10
C THR A 57 3.82 -5.02 3.13
N GLU A 58 3.84 -3.77 3.57
CA GLU A 58 2.76 -3.11 4.31
C GLU A 58 2.14 -2.04 3.44
N GLN A 59 0.82 -2.08 3.27
CA GLN A 59 0.10 -1.18 2.39
C GLN A 59 -1.09 -0.52 3.07
N VAL A 60 -1.51 0.60 2.51
CA VAL A 60 -2.77 1.26 2.85
C VAL A 60 -3.92 0.48 2.18
N GLY A 61 -4.92 0.13 2.96
CA GLY A 61 -6.10 -0.56 2.45
C GLY A 61 -7.15 0.40 1.88
N GLY A 62 -8.03 -0.13 1.04
CA GLY A 62 -9.05 0.65 0.33
C GLY A 62 -10.12 1.30 1.22
N ASP A 63 -10.25 0.83 2.46
CA ASP A 63 -11.18 1.42 3.45
C ASP A 63 -10.53 2.51 4.30
N ASN A 64 -9.28 2.93 3.97
CA ASN A 64 -8.56 3.95 4.73
C ASN A 64 -9.31 5.28 4.70
N ASP A 65 -9.47 5.91 5.88
CA ASP A 65 -10.07 7.23 6.10
C ASP A 65 -11.50 7.41 5.54
N ARG A 66 -12.22 6.31 5.21
CA ARG A 66 -13.54 6.39 4.55
C ARG A 66 -14.61 7.06 5.40
N ASP A 67 -14.56 6.89 6.71
CA ASP A 67 -15.43 7.57 7.66
C ASP A 67 -15.16 9.09 7.70
N LEU A 68 -13.90 9.51 7.68
CA LEU A 68 -13.51 10.91 7.60
C LEU A 68 -13.92 11.55 6.25
N VAL A 69 -13.72 10.81 5.16
CA VAL A 69 -14.16 11.26 3.82
C VAL A 69 -15.66 11.44 3.79
N GLU A 70 -16.44 10.49 4.33
CA GLU A 70 -17.90 10.59 4.37
C GLU A 70 -18.40 11.78 5.21
N MET A 71 -17.65 12.17 6.26
CA MET A 71 -17.99 13.36 7.06
C MET A 71 -17.91 14.66 6.24
N VAL A 72 -16.94 14.81 5.32
CA VAL A 72 -16.69 16.09 4.62
C VAL A 72 -17.04 16.06 3.14
N LEU A 73 -17.01 14.89 2.50
CA LEU A 73 -17.29 14.67 1.07
C LEU A 73 -18.21 13.43 0.90
N PRO A 74 -19.43 13.48 1.41
CA PRO A 74 -20.33 12.31 1.42
C PRO A 74 -20.56 11.74 0.01
N GLY A 75 -20.59 10.41 -0.08
CA GLY A 75 -20.80 9.69 -1.33
C GLY A 75 -19.55 9.57 -2.22
N THR A 76 -18.40 10.05 -1.80
CA THR A 76 -17.14 9.89 -2.53
C THR A 76 -16.70 8.43 -2.56
N GLN A 77 -16.46 7.91 -3.75
CA GLN A 77 -16.02 6.53 -3.92
C GLN A 77 -14.56 6.34 -3.47
N PRO A 78 -14.20 5.18 -2.90
CA PRO A 78 -12.81 4.88 -2.55
C PRO A 78 -11.92 4.87 -3.80
N PRO A 79 -10.73 5.49 -3.75
CA PRO A 79 -9.84 5.55 -4.92
C PRO A 79 -9.25 4.18 -5.29
N PHE A 80 -9.08 3.30 -4.30
CA PHE A 80 -8.43 2.00 -4.46
C PHE A 80 -9.22 0.86 -3.80
N PRO A 81 -10.46 0.55 -4.27
CA PRO A 81 -11.35 -0.41 -3.59
C PRO A 81 -10.81 -1.84 -3.51
N HIS A 82 -9.89 -2.21 -4.42
CA HIS A 82 -9.25 -3.54 -4.46
C HIS A 82 -8.01 -3.66 -3.58
N MET A 83 -7.61 -2.59 -2.92
CA MET A 83 -6.48 -2.64 -1.99
C MET A 83 -6.93 -3.20 -0.65
N ASN A 84 -7.17 -4.50 -0.60
CA ASN A 84 -7.53 -5.26 0.60
C ASN A 84 -6.76 -6.57 0.66
N LEU A 85 -6.62 -7.11 1.86
CA LEU A 85 -5.79 -8.30 2.10
C LEU A 85 -6.24 -9.49 1.24
N LYS A 86 -7.53 -9.71 1.09
CA LYS A 86 -8.09 -10.87 0.38
C LYS A 86 -7.72 -10.85 -1.11
N GLU A 87 -7.92 -9.73 -1.77
CA GLU A 87 -7.62 -9.60 -3.20
C GLU A 87 -6.12 -9.59 -3.46
N GLN A 88 -5.37 -8.85 -2.64
CA GLN A 88 -3.91 -8.80 -2.78
C GLN A 88 -3.26 -10.16 -2.53
N LYS A 89 -3.69 -10.91 -1.52
CA LYS A 89 -3.20 -12.27 -1.28
C LYS A 89 -3.41 -13.18 -2.50
N LYS A 90 -4.57 -13.10 -3.15
CA LYS A 90 -4.86 -13.86 -4.36
C LYS A 90 -3.89 -13.51 -5.49
N ILE A 91 -3.62 -12.21 -5.71
CA ILE A 91 -2.68 -11.73 -6.74
C ILE A 91 -1.27 -12.31 -6.49
N PHE A 92 -0.83 -12.34 -5.24
CA PHE A 92 0.48 -12.93 -4.89
C PHE A 92 0.52 -14.44 -5.15
N GLU A 93 -0.52 -15.17 -4.77
CA GLU A 93 -0.61 -16.62 -4.99
C GLU A 93 -0.64 -16.96 -6.48
N GLU A 94 -1.38 -16.19 -7.29
CA GLU A 94 -1.41 -16.34 -8.75
C GLU A 94 -0.07 -16.02 -9.43
N ALA A 95 0.73 -15.14 -8.83
CA ALA A 95 2.09 -14.83 -9.27
C ALA A 95 3.14 -15.89 -8.87
N GLY A 96 2.76 -16.92 -8.11
CA GLY A 96 3.66 -18.00 -7.70
C GLY A 96 4.29 -17.82 -6.32
N PHE A 97 3.81 -16.87 -5.52
CA PHE A 97 4.23 -16.73 -4.13
C PHE A 97 3.45 -17.67 -3.20
N ARG A 98 4.11 -18.10 -2.14
CA ARG A 98 3.48 -18.71 -0.97
C ARG A 98 3.33 -17.67 0.13
N THR A 99 2.11 -17.42 0.56
CA THR A 99 1.85 -16.52 1.69
C THR A 99 2.34 -17.17 2.99
N ILE A 100 3.29 -16.53 3.66
CA ILE A 100 3.82 -16.95 4.97
C ILE A 100 3.03 -16.30 6.11
N CYS A 101 2.71 -15.00 5.96
CA CYS A 101 1.93 -14.26 6.92
C CYS A 101 1.07 -13.24 6.16
N ALA A 102 -0.17 -13.10 6.57
CA ALA A 102 -1.09 -12.09 6.05
C ALA A 102 -1.92 -11.55 7.21
N LYS A 103 -1.89 -10.25 7.42
CA LYS A 103 -2.61 -9.57 8.51
C LYS A 103 -3.22 -8.28 7.99
N GLU A 104 -4.41 -7.98 8.47
CA GLU A 104 -5.14 -6.77 8.19
C GLU A 104 -5.54 -6.11 9.51
N ALA A 105 -5.52 -4.81 9.56
CA ALA A 105 -5.84 -4.06 10.77
C ALA A 105 -6.55 -2.75 10.44
N TYR A 106 -7.55 -2.47 11.26
CA TYR A 106 -8.26 -1.20 11.35
C TYR A 106 -7.92 -0.56 12.68
N ARG A 107 -7.41 0.67 12.65
CA ARG A 107 -6.98 1.39 13.84
C ARG A 107 -7.53 2.81 13.83
N PRO A 108 -7.84 3.40 15.00
CA PRO A 108 -8.26 4.79 15.05
C PRO A 108 -7.11 5.74 14.65
N ILE A 109 -7.47 6.82 13.96
CA ILE A 109 -6.72 8.05 13.87
C ILE A 109 -7.54 9.13 14.59
N LEU A 110 -6.90 9.93 15.41
CA LEU A 110 -7.57 10.94 16.25
C LEU A 110 -7.08 12.33 15.88
N PHE A 111 -8.01 13.26 15.76
CA PHE A 111 -7.73 14.69 15.59
C PHE A 111 -8.31 15.46 16.78
N TYR A 112 -7.50 16.30 17.39
CA TYR A 112 -7.86 17.12 18.54
C TYR A 112 -8.13 18.58 18.16
N ASP A 113 -8.06 18.90 16.88
CA ASP A 113 -8.52 20.14 16.27
C ASP A 113 -8.86 19.96 14.79
N VAL A 114 -9.80 20.78 14.31
CA VAL A 114 -10.25 20.73 12.90
C VAL A 114 -9.16 21.20 11.94
N GLY A 115 -8.26 22.10 12.37
CA GLY A 115 -7.15 22.59 11.54
C GLY A 115 -6.16 21.48 11.20
N ALA A 116 -5.86 20.56 12.16
CA ALA A 116 -5.04 19.39 11.94
C ALA A 116 -5.69 18.45 10.90
N PHE A 117 -7.01 18.24 11.00
CA PHE A 117 -7.75 17.48 9.97
C PHE A 117 -7.69 18.16 8.60
N VAL A 118 -7.92 19.47 8.52
CA VAL A 118 -7.83 20.23 7.26
C VAL A 118 -6.46 20.09 6.62
N TRP A 119 -5.40 20.20 7.43
CA TRP A 119 -4.04 19.99 6.94
C TRP A 119 -3.83 18.59 6.39
N PHE A 120 -4.29 17.57 7.12
CA PHE A 120 -4.23 16.17 6.71
C PHE A 120 -4.95 15.92 5.38
N ALA A 121 -6.22 16.35 5.27
CA ALA A 121 -7.02 16.16 4.06
C ALA A 121 -6.42 16.86 2.82
N ARG A 122 -5.73 18.00 3.01
CA ARG A 122 -5.04 18.73 1.93
C ARG A 122 -3.77 18.02 1.44
N ILE A 123 -3.14 17.21 2.26
CA ILE A 123 -1.94 16.45 1.87
C ILE A 123 -2.32 15.19 1.08
N ILE A 124 -3.36 14.47 1.51
CA ILE A 124 -3.77 13.21 0.90
C ILE A 124 -4.99 13.40 -0.02
N GLN A 125 -4.84 14.25 -1.02
CA GLN A 125 -5.93 14.63 -1.93
C GLN A 125 -6.53 13.45 -2.72
N TRP A 126 -5.79 12.36 -2.88
CA TRP A 126 -6.33 11.14 -3.49
C TRP A 126 -7.40 10.46 -2.63
N GLU A 127 -7.35 10.61 -1.30
CA GLU A 127 -8.44 10.17 -0.41
C GLU A 127 -9.57 11.21 -0.33
N PHE A 128 -9.24 12.50 -0.37
CA PHE A 128 -10.15 13.63 -0.26
C PHE A 128 -10.21 14.44 -1.57
N PRO A 129 -10.71 13.85 -2.68
CA PRO A 129 -10.69 14.53 -3.97
C PRO A 129 -11.57 15.79 -3.97
N GLY A 130 -10.97 16.92 -4.39
CA GLY A 130 -11.68 18.21 -4.44
C GLY A 130 -11.92 18.87 -3.07
N PHE A 131 -11.33 18.35 -2.00
CA PHE A 131 -11.44 18.98 -0.68
C PHE A 131 -10.85 20.38 -0.67
N SER A 132 -11.62 21.33 -0.20
CA SER A 132 -11.17 22.66 0.20
C SER A 132 -11.98 23.13 1.42
N VAL A 133 -11.42 24.09 2.15
CA VAL A 133 -12.11 24.68 3.31
C VAL A 133 -13.41 25.36 2.85
N GLU A 134 -13.38 26.05 1.71
CA GLU A 134 -14.53 26.77 1.16
C GLU A 134 -15.65 25.80 0.74
N CYS A 135 -15.29 24.70 0.07
CA CYS A 135 -16.24 23.70 -0.41
C CYS A 135 -16.86 22.92 0.74
N CYS A 136 -16.08 22.61 1.78
CA CYS A 136 -16.50 21.74 2.88
C CYS A 136 -16.82 22.50 4.18
N PHE A 137 -16.96 23.83 4.12
CA PHE A 137 -17.06 24.68 5.32
C PHE A 137 -18.15 24.23 6.30
N GLU A 138 -19.36 23.99 5.84
CA GLU A 138 -20.48 23.55 6.69
C GLU A 138 -20.17 22.20 7.36
N LYS A 139 -19.51 21.30 6.64
CA LYS A 139 -19.10 20.00 7.18
C LYS A 139 -17.99 20.12 8.20
N LEU A 140 -17.07 21.05 8.01
CA LEU A 140 -16.03 21.36 9.00
C LEU A 140 -16.63 21.97 10.27
N VAL A 141 -17.69 22.79 10.16
CA VAL A 141 -18.45 23.29 11.31
C VAL A 141 -19.18 22.15 12.05
N GLU A 142 -19.75 21.20 11.33
CA GLU A 142 -20.33 19.98 11.93
C GLU A 142 -19.26 19.16 12.67
N MET A 143 -18.09 19.00 12.06
CA MET A 143 -16.94 18.31 12.65
C MET A 143 -16.43 19.03 13.93
N GLN A 144 -16.43 20.36 13.95
CA GLN A 144 -16.10 21.16 15.13
C GLN A 144 -17.08 20.88 16.29
N LYS A 145 -18.37 20.74 16.02
CA LYS A 145 -19.36 20.38 17.03
C LYS A 145 -19.15 18.97 17.59
N ILE A 146 -18.71 18.03 16.73
CA ILE A 146 -18.32 16.69 17.19
C ILE A 146 -17.13 16.77 18.14
N LEU A 147 -16.11 17.55 17.77
CA LEU A 147 -14.92 17.78 18.60
C LEU A 147 -15.29 18.39 19.97
N GLU A 148 -16.13 19.42 19.99
CA GLU A 148 -16.57 20.08 21.23
C GLU A 148 -17.34 19.12 22.16
N LYS A 149 -18.12 18.21 21.57
CA LYS A 149 -18.89 17.22 22.33
C LYS A 149 -18.07 16.05 22.83
N ASN A 150 -17.16 15.53 22.02
CA ASN A 150 -16.46 14.27 22.25
C ASN A 150 -15.00 14.46 22.71
N GLY A 151 -14.42 15.64 22.52
CA GLY A 151 -13.02 15.93 22.78
C GLY A 151 -12.06 15.52 21.65
N GLU A 152 -12.56 14.79 20.64
CA GLU A 152 -11.78 14.31 19.51
C GLU A 152 -12.66 14.02 18.29
N ILE A 153 -12.04 14.05 17.12
CA ILE A 153 -12.61 13.55 15.87
C ILE A 153 -11.88 12.25 15.56
N GLN A 154 -12.64 11.16 15.46
CA GLN A 154 -12.08 9.85 15.16
C GLN A 154 -12.32 9.48 13.72
N GLY A 155 -11.26 8.96 13.07
CA GLY A 155 -11.31 8.25 11.81
C GLY A 155 -10.68 6.87 11.92
N THR A 156 -10.69 6.13 10.82
CA THR A 156 -10.18 4.75 10.77
C THR A 156 -9.10 4.63 9.70
N ILE A 157 -7.90 4.26 10.11
CA ILE A 157 -6.84 3.85 9.17
C ILE A 157 -6.94 2.34 8.89
N HIS A 158 -6.83 1.98 7.62
CA HIS A 158 -6.81 0.61 7.16
C HIS A 158 -5.42 0.26 6.63
N ARG A 159 -4.83 -0.83 7.16
CA ARG A 159 -3.51 -1.35 6.74
C ARG A 159 -3.57 -2.85 6.57
N TYR A 160 -2.80 -3.35 5.61
CA TYR A 160 -2.54 -4.79 5.51
C TYR A 160 -1.05 -5.07 5.32
N LEU A 161 -0.63 -6.23 5.83
CA LEU A 161 0.73 -6.76 5.74
C LEU A 161 0.68 -8.10 5.05
N ILE A 162 1.54 -8.30 4.06
CA ILE A 162 1.78 -9.59 3.43
C ILE A 162 3.27 -9.91 3.54
N VAL A 163 3.57 -11.11 4.02
CA VAL A 163 4.89 -11.73 3.93
C VAL A 163 4.75 -12.94 3.01
N ALA A 164 5.42 -12.89 1.90
CA ALA A 164 5.33 -13.89 0.84
C ALA A 164 6.70 -14.44 0.46
N GLU A 165 6.79 -15.74 0.22
CA GLU A 165 8.01 -16.43 -0.22
C GLU A 165 7.87 -16.83 -1.69
N LYS A 166 8.87 -16.53 -2.50
CA LYS A 166 8.94 -17.01 -3.88
C LYS A 166 9.07 -18.54 -3.89
N GLN A 167 8.11 -19.21 -4.51
CA GLN A 167 8.18 -20.66 -4.70
C GLN A 167 9.22 -21.01 -5.75
N LEU A 168 9.82 -22.20 -5.61
CA LEU A 168 10.60 -22.78 -6.68
C LEU A 168 9.66 -22.96 -7.89
N SER A 169 10.05 -22.45 -9.05
CA SER A 169 9.41 -22.87 -10.29
C SER A 169 9.72 -24.35 -10.49
N ASP A 170 8.73 -25.20 -10.25
CA ASP A 170 8.83 -26.62 -10.59
C ASP A 170 8.96 -26.73 -12.11
N SER A 171 10.20 -26.87 -12.56
CA SER A 171 10.53 -27.14 -13.97
C SER A 171 9.88 -28.45 -14.47
N ARG A 172 9.32 -29.27 -13.57
CA ARG A 172 8.53 -30.48 -13.93
C ARG A 172 7.12 -30.15 -14.40
N SER A 173 6.48 -29.13 -13.86
CA SER A 173 5.09 -28.80 -14.24
C SER A 173 4.96 -28.11 -15.60
N GLN A 174 5.98 -27.46 -16.10
CA GLN A 174 6.00 -26.92 -17.47
C GLN A 174 6.22 -28.02 -18.52
N GLN A 175 7.13 -28.95 -18.28
CA GLN A 175 7.37 -30.08 -19.20
C GLN A 175 6.19 -31.06 -19.26
N GLU A 176 5.43 -31.22 -18.17
CA GLU A 176 4.20 -32.03 -18.19
C GLU A 176 3.04 -31.35 -18.91
N ARG A 177 2.89 -30.04 -18.82
CA ARG A 177 1.85 -29.29 -19.58
C ARG A 177 2.11 -29.30 -21.08
N GLU A 178 3.35 -29.15 -21.54
CA GLU A 178 3.70 -29.25 -22.96
C GLU A 178 3.55 -30.67 -23.53
N LYS A 179 3.55 -31.69 -22.67
CA LYS A 179 3.40 -33.09 -23.08
C LYS A 179 1.95 -33.53 -23.29
N TYR A 180 0.98 -32.81 -22.72
CA TYR A 180 -0.45 -33.15 -22.76
C TYR A 180 -1.31 -32.19 -23.57
N PHE A 181 -0.77 -31.07 -24.05
CA PHE A 181 -1.46 -30.13 -24.94
C PHE A 181 -0.48 -29.70 -26.05
N PRO A 182 -0.40 -30.46 -27.16
CA PRO A 182 0.34 -30.05 -28.37
C PRO A 182 -0.33 -28.88 -29.09
#